data_b5a8f1d84f237c4f7bdff701d5f3dc30
#
_entry.id   b5a8f1d84f237c4f7bdff701d5f3dc30
#
_cell.length_a   1.000
_cell.length_b   1.000
_cell.length_c   1.000
_cell.angle_alpha   90.00
_cell.angle_beta   90.00
_cell.angle_gamma   90.00
#
_symmetry.space_group_name_H-M   'P 1'
#
loop_
_entity.id
_entity.type
_entity.pdbx_description
1 polymer ?
#
loop_
_entity_poly.entity_id
_entity_poly.type
_entity_poly.pdbx_seq_one_letter_code
_entity_poly.pdbx_strand_id
1 'polypeptide(L)'
;MKTISYLFCACIWVVGLSACQGEQQHAQSEISRQEAVVENGGDPETVNTLVQQYLAYTTNYPEDSEANPRYLYRAAALQYRLNNYDAARNNLEKAIREYYDNENTPNSVLLLEDIYQDKLKDRMASSIIMQAAAESFPELANHQEKVASIQNSGLAPVAQRLDAVARAMYPDTTGRIDLRRANDFITGASVYALISPDGDQVPELLYKAAETARTVQAFTKTIELYDWLIDHYPDFEKVPQAMFLKGFTLDNDLRRLEEARAIYEDFLATYPQDDFADDARFLLDNLGKTDEEIIQSFDGTQAEQ
;
A
#
# COMPACT_ATOMS: atom_id res chain seq x y z
N MET A 1 -54.44 -6.71 -2.48
CA MET A 1 -53.62 -5.64 -3.06
C MET A 1 -52.24 -5.54 -2.40
N LYS A 2 -51.43 -6.61 -2.35
CA LYS A 2 -50.07 -6.59 -1.76
C LYS A 2 -49.01 -7.26 -2.64
N THR A 3 -49.31 -7.64 -3.87
CA THR A 3 -48.39 -8.39 -4.75
C THR A 3 -47.77 -7.56 -5.91
N ILE A 4 -48.15 -6.29 -6.06
CA ILE A 4 -47.67 -5.42 -7.16
C ILE A 4 -46.38 -4.63 -6.75
N SER A 5 -46.11 -4.46 -5.46
CA SER A 5 -44.95 -3.64 -4.96
C SER A 5 -43.60 -4.30 -5.12
N TYR A 6 -43.51 -5.65 -5.16
CA TYR A 6 -42.25 -6.37 -5.29
C TYR A 6 -41.68 -6.49 -6.69
N LEU A 7 -42.56 -6.39 -7.70
CA LEU A 7 -42.13 -6.46 -9.12
C LEU A 7 -41.44 -5.16 -9.57
N PHE A 8 -41.81 -4.00 -8.99
CA PHE A 8 -41.22 -2.71 -9.37
C PHE A 8 -39.81 -2.51 -8.82
N CYS A 9 -39.50 -3.05 -7.63
CA CYS A 9 -38.15 -2.99 -7.08
C CYS A 9 -37.15 -3.89 -7.85
N ALA A 10 -37.58 -5.09 -8.28
CA ALA A 10 -36.72 -6.02 -9.02
C ALA A 10 -36.35 -5.48 -10.42
N CYS A 11 -37.25 -4.76 -11.08
CA CYS A 11 -36.97 -4.17 -12.40
C CYS A 11 -35.99 -3.00 -12.36
N ILE A 12 -35.95 -2.23 -11.27
CA ILE A 12 -35.02 -1.09 -11.13
C ILE A 12 -33.59 -1.59 -10.93
N TRP A 13 -33.40 -2.69 -10.20
CA TRP A 13 -32.07 -3.30 -10.00
C TRP A 13 -31.50 -3.92 -11.29
N VAL A 14 -32.34 -4.55 -12.11
CA VAL A 14 -31.90 -5.17 -13.36
C VAL A 14 -31.52 -4.13 -14.43
N VAL A 15 -32.22 -3.00 -14.47
CA VAL A 15 -31.91 -1.91 -15.42
C VAL A 15 -30.62 -1.17 -15.02
N GLY A 16 -30.35 -1.00 -13.71
CA GLY A 16 -29.10 -0.40 -13.23
C GLY A 16 -27.87 -1.24 -13.56
N LEU A 17 -27.92 -2.56 -13.39
CA LEU A 17 -26.83 -3.47 -13.69
C LEU A 17 -26.52 -3.56 -15.19
N SER A 18 -27.53 -3.54 -16.06
CA SER A 18 -27.33 -3.58 -17.51
C SER A 18 -26.78 -2.27 -18.08
N ALA A 19 -27.08 -1.12 -17.49
CA ALA A 19 -26.49 0.16 -17.88
C ALA A 19 -25.00 0.24 -17.51
N CYS A 20 -24.65 -0.17 -16.28
CA CYS A 20 -23.25 -0.23 -15.81
C CYS A 20 -22.38 -1.17 -16.65
N GLN A 21 -22.90 -2.35 -17.01
CA GLN A 21 -22.21 -3.29 -17.91
C GLN A 21 -21.98 -2.72 -19.31
N GLY A 22 -22.93 -1.95 -19.84
CA GLY A 22 -22.79 -1.28 -21.14
C GLY A 22 -21.70 -0.21 -21.12
N GLU A 23 -21.60 0.57 -20.07
CA GLU A 23 -20.55 1.59 -19.89
C GLU A 23 -19.17 0.96 -19.74
N GLN A 24 -19.07 -0.12 -18.96
CA GLN A 24 -17.83 -0.87 -18.79
C GLN A 24 -17.31 -1.46 -20.11
N GLN A 25 -18.18 -2.12 -20.88
CA GLN A 25 -17.83 -2.67 -22.20
C GLN A 25 -17.42 -1.56 -23.19
N HIS A 26 -18.11 -0.41 -23.15
CA HIS A 26 -17.74 0.74 -23.96
C HIS A 26 -16.34 1.25 -23.60
N ALA A 27 -16.02 1.38 -22.30
CA ALA A 27 -14.70 1.80 -21.83
C ALA A 27 -13.59 0.83 -22.29
N GLN A 28 -13.83 -0.49 -22.18
CA GLN A 28 -12.89 -1.51 -22.69
C GLN A 28 -12.68 -1.44 -24.19
N SER A 29 -13.76 -1.17 -24.96
CA SER A 29 -13.70 -1.01 -26.41
C SER A 29 -12.87 0.22 -26.81
N GLU A 30 -13.05 1.35 -26.11
CA GLU A 30 -12.27 2.57 -26.34
C GLU A 30 -10.79 2.36 -26.01
N ILE A 31 -10.49 1.68 -24.89
CA ILE A 31 -9.12 1.27 -24.53
C ILE A 31 -8.51 0.42 -25.65
N SER A 32 -9.21 -0.61 -26.12
CA SER A 32 -8.72 -1.50 -27.17
C SER A 32 -8.43 -0.75 -28.50
N ARG A 33 -9.27 0.22 -28.81
CA ARG A 33 -9.02 1.08 -29.98
C ARG A 33 -7.77 1.93 -29.83
N GLN A 34 -7.56 2.49 -28.62
CA GLN A 34 -6.39 3.31 -28.33
C GLN A 34 -5.11 2.48 -28.26
N GLU A 35 -5.17 1.24 -27.76
CA GLU A 35 -4.07 0.27 -27.81
C GLU A 35 -3.58 0.06 -29.24
N ALA A 36 -4.49 -0.16 -30.19
CA ALA A 36 -4.15 -0.33 -31.59
C ALA A 36 -3.46 0.91 -32.20
N VAL A 37 -3.82 2.13 -31.76
CA VAL A 37 -3.14 3.37 -32.19
C VAL A 37 -1.71 3.41 -31.64
N VAL A 38 -1.52 3.10 -30.36
CA VAL A 38 -0.18 3.11 -29.69
C VAL A 38 0.73 2.04 -30.30
N GLU A 39 0.22 0.85 -30.59
CA GLU A 39 0.97 -0.24 -31.23
C GLU A 39 1.47 0.14 -32.63
N ASN A 40 0.70 0.94 -33.39
CA ASN A 40 1.06 1.44 -34.72
C ASN A 40 1.99 2.67 -34.70
N GLY A 41 2.55 3.06 -33.55
CA GLY A 41 3.54 4.12 -33.43
C GLY A 41 3.01 5.40 -32.81
N GLY A 42 2.21 5.30 -31.76
CA GLY A 42 1.71 6.46 -30.99
C GLY A 42 2.82 7.33 -30.44
N ASP A 43 2.67 8.65 -30.56
CA ASP A 43 3.53 9.62 -29.94
C ASP A 43 3.39 9.63 -28.39
N PRO A 44 4.27 10.31 -27.65
CA PRO A 44 4.20 10.32 -26.18
C PRO A 44 2.87 10.84 -25.61
N GLU A 45 2.17 11.74 -26.28
CA GLU A 45 0.88 12.27 -25.84
C GLU A 45 -0.23 11.20 -25.99
N THR A 46 -0.23 10.51 -27.11
CA THR A 46 -1.12 9.35 -27.37
C THR A 46 -0.90 8.24 -26.35
N VAL A 47 0.38 7.92 -26.04
CA VAL A 47 0.73 6.94 -25.00
C VAL A 47 0.23 7.36 -23.63
N ASN A 48 0.44 8.64 -23.25
CA ASN A 48 -0.06 9.16 -21.97
C ASN A 48 -1.59 9.09 -21.88
N THR A 49 -2.30 9.38 -22.98
CA THR A 49 -3.77 9.27 -23.04
C THR A 49 -4.22 7.85 -22.73
N LEU A 50 -3.58 6.84 -23.34
CA LEU A 50 -3.88 5.44 -23.07
C LEU A 50 -3.60 5.06 -21.60
N VAL A 51 -2.48 5.53 -21.03
CA VAL A 51 -2.17 5.33 -19.60
C VAL A 51 -3.29 5.89 -18.71
N GLN A 52 -3.76 7.12 -19.00
CA GLN A 52 -4.87 7.71 -18.23
C GLN A 52 -6.17 6.92 -18.38
N GLN A 53 -6.46 6.38 -19.55
CA GLN A 53 -7.64 5.51 -19.76
C GLN A 53 -7.56 4.22 -18.96
N TYR A 54 -6.40 3.55 -18.92
CA TYR A 54 -6.20 2.39 -18.06
C TYR A 54 -6.45 2.71 -16.58
N LEU A 55 -5.85 3.79 -16.07
CA LEU A 55 -5.98 4.17 -14.67
C LEU A 55 -7.39 4.63 -14.32
N ALA A 56 -8.06 5.36 -15.23
CA ALA A 56 -9.47 5.74 -15.07
C ALA A 56 -10.37 4.50 -15.01
N TYR A 57 -10.11 3.49 -15.85
CA TYR A 57 -10.85 2.24 -15.83
C TYR A 57 -10.74 1.54 -14.48
N THR A 58 -9.51 1.37 -13.95
CA THR A 58 -9.30 0.70 -12.65
C THR A 58 -9.95 1.45 -11.48
N THR A 59 -10.12 2.77 -11.60
CA THR A 59 -10.81 3.59 -10.61
C THR A 59 -12.34 3.47 -10.70
N ASN A 60 -12.87 3.45 -11.94
CA ASN A 60 -14.30 3.42 -12.17
C ASN A 60 -14.92 2.02 -12.02
N TYR A 61 -14.12 0.97 -12.20
CA TYR A 61 -14.54 -0.42 -12.14
C TYR A 61 -13.62 -1.25 -11.20
N PRO A 62 -13.53 -0.91 -9.91
CA PRO A 62 -12.58 -1.52 -8.97
C PRO A 62 -12.80 -3.03 -8.79
N GLU A 63 -14.02 -3.53 -9.01
CA GLU A 63 -14.38 -4.94 -8.88
C GLU A 63 -13.94 -5.82 -10.07
N ASP A 64 -13.42 -5.23 -11.16
CA ASP A 64 -12.97 -6.00 -12.33
C ASP A 64 -11.57 -6.60 -12.09
N SER A 65 -11.55 -7.71 -11.36
CA SER A 65 -10.31 -8.43 -11.01
C SER A 65 -9.61 -9.10 -12.20
N GLU A 66 -10.25 -9.18 -13.36
CA GLU A 66 -9.64 -9.70 -14.59
C GLU A 66 -8.93 -8.60 -15.38
N ALA A 67 -9.58 -7.46 -15.61
CA ALA A 67 -9.04 -6.39 -16.44
C ALA A 67 -8.07 -5.48 -15.66
N ASN A 68 -8.36 -5.18 -14.39
CA ASN A 68 -7.58 -4.22 -13.61
C ASN A 68 -6.09 -4.58 -13.48
N PRO A 69 -5.66 -5.81 -13.09
CA PRO A 69 -4.24 -6.13 -12.99
C PRO A 69 -3.53 -6.02 -14.35
N ARG A 70 -4.20 -6.39 -15.43
CA ARG A 70 -3.69 -6.25 -16.79
C ARG A 70 -3.51 -4.77 -17.18
N TYR A 71 -4.48 -3.92 -16.86
CA TYR A 71 -4.40 -2.49 -17.19
C TYR A 71 -3.36 -1.77 -16.32
N LEU A 72 -3.23 -2.11 -15.05
CA LEU A 72 -2.18 -1.58 -14.18
C LEU A 72 -0.78 -1.97 -14.69
N TYR A 73 -0.59 -3.24 -15.07
CA TYR A 73 0.67 -3.69 -15.67
C TYR A 73 0.99 -2.98 -16.98
N ARG A 74 0.00 -2.85 -17.90
CA ARG A 74 0.19 -2.16 -19.17
C ARG A 74 0.48 -0.66 -18.99
N ALA A 75 -0.22 -0.01 -18.07
CA ALA A 75 0.05 1.37 -17.69
C ALA A 75 1.49 1.53 -17.20
N ALA A 76 1.93 0.64 -16.31
CA ALA A 76 3.30 0.64 -15.79
C ALA A 76 4.34 0.41 -16.89
N ALA A 77 4.12 -0.54 -17.80
CA ALA A 77 5.02 -0.81 -18.91
C ALA A 77 5.16 0.39 -19.87
N LEU A 78 4.06 1.12 -20.13
CA LEU A 78 4.11 2.35 -20.93
C LEU A 78 4.82 3.47 -20.17
N GLN A 79 4.56 3.65 -18.88
CA GLN A 79 5.25 4.65 -18.04
C GLN A 79 6.75 4.36 -17.95
N TYR A 80 7.15 3.08 -17.84
CA TYR A 80 8.54 2.68 -17.88
C TYR A 80 9.22 3.11 -19.20
N ARG A 81 8.57 2.90 -20.35
CA ARG A 81 9.04 3.36 -21.67
C ARG A 81 9.17 4.88 -21.76
N LEU A 82 8.31 5.62 -21.07
CA LEU A 82 8.34 7.08 -20.97
C LEU A 82 9.32 7.60 -19.91
N ASN A 83 10.11 6.73 -19.28
CA ASN A 83 11.01 7.02 -18.16
C ASN A 83 10.31 7.59 -16.90
N ASN A 84 9.01 7.36 -16.75
CA ASN A 84 8.26 7.71 -15.55
C ASN A 84 8.27 6.52 -14.57
N TYR A 85 9.44 6.24 -14.00
CA TYR A 85 9.69 5.03 -13.21
C TYR A 85 8.93 5.00 -11.89
N ASP A 86 8.74 6.14 -11.22
CA ASP A 86 7.97 6.19 -9.97
C ASP A 86 6.50 5.86 -10.18
N ALA A 87 5.88 6.40 -11.24
CA ALA A 87 4.51 6.06 -11.57
C ALA A 87 4.37 4.58 -12.01
N ALA A 88 5.33 4.06 -12.77
CA ALA A 88 5.37 2.66 -13.15
C ALA A 88 5.46 1.76 -11.91
N ARG A 89 6.37 2.05 -10.99
CA ARG A 89 6.51 1.35 -9.71
C ARG A 89 5.20 1.33 -8.93
N ASN A 90 4.58 2.49 -8.72
CA ASN A 90 3.35 2.61 -7.96
C ASN A 90 2.20 1.77 -8.55
N ASN A 91 2.07 1.73 -9.88
CA ASN A 91 1.06 0.91 -10.55
C ASN A 91 1.37 -0.59 -10.45
N LEU A 92 2.64 -0.99 -10.48
CA LEU A 92 3.03 -2.40 -10.27
C LEU A 92 2.78 -2.82 -8.82
N GLU A 93 3.16 -1.99 -7.85
CA GLU A 93 2.90 -2.25 -6.44
C GLU A 93 1.39 -2.39 -6.16
N LYS A 94 0.57 -1.52 -6.78
CA LYS A 94 -0.89 -1.63 -6.71
C LYS A 94 -1.38 -2.93 -7.34
N ALA A 95 -0.92 -3.28 -8.55
CA ALA A 95 -1.33 -4.49 -9.24
C ALA A 95 -1.02 -5.75 -8.41
N ILE A 96 0.19 -5.82 -7.83
CA ILE A 96 0.61 -6.97 -7.03
C ILE A 96 -0.20 -7.05 -5.72
N ARG A 97 -0.39 -5.91 -5.03
CA ARG A 97 -1.06 -5.87 -3.73
C ARG A 97 -2.55 -6.21 -3.82
N GLU A 98 -3.25 -5.64 -4.80
CA GLU A 98 -4.70 -5.78 -4.91
C GLU A 98 -5.13 -7.04 -5.69
N TYR A 99 -4.22 -7.60 -6.52
CA TYR A 99 -4.53 -8.71 -7.42
C TYR A 99 -3.44 -9.78 -7.40
N TYR A 100 -2.99 -10.16 -6.21
CA TYR A 100 -1.83 -11.06 -6.01
C TYR A 100 -1.94 -12.38 -6.76
N ASP A 101 -3.12 -13.02 -6.77
CA ASP A 101 -3.37 -14.31 -7.40
C ASP A 101 -3.58 -14.23 -8.92
N ASN A 102 -3.43 -13.04 -9.53
CA ASN A 102 -3.61 -12.89 -10.97
C ASN A 102 -2.41 -13.47 -11.75
N GLU A 103 -2.67 -14.08 -12.90
CA GLU A 103 -1.65 -14.66 -13.79
C GLU A 103 -0.57 -13.66 -14.25
N ASN A 104 -0.85 -12.36 -14.23
CA ASN A 104 0.09 -11.29 -14.59
C ASN A 104 0.98 -10.84 -13.43
N THR A 105 0.72 -11.29 -12.20
CA THR A 105 1.50 -10.88 -11.03
C THR A 105 3.00 -11.20 -11.16
N PRO A 106 3.42 -12.37 -11.64
CA PRO A 106 4.84 -12.65 -11.87
C PRO A 106 5.51 -11.66 -12.85
N ASN A 107 4.81 -11.23 -13.90
CA ASN A 107 5.32 -10.23 -14.83
C ASN A 107 5.43 -8.85 -14.18
N SER A 108 4.49 -8.49 -13.32
CA SER A 108 4.54 -7.24 -12.55
C SER A 108 5.72 -7.23 -11.59
N VAL A 109 6.00 -8.34 -10.91
CA VAL A 109 7.16 -8.51 -10.02
C VAL A 109 8.48 -8.36 -10.77
N LEU A 110 8.60 -8.95 -11.96
CA LEU A 110 9.81 -8.86 -12.78
C LEU A 110 10.07 -7.42 -13.27
N LEU A 111 9.03 -6.73 -13.75
CA LEU A 111 9.17 -5.34 -14.18
C LEU A 111 9.48 -4.42 -12.98
N LEU A 112 8.92 -4.72 -11.81
CA LEU A 112 9.24 -4.00 -10.57
C LEU A 112 10.71 -4.21 -10.18
N GLU A 113 11.23 -5.43 -10.28
CA GLU A 113 12.64 -5.74 -10.06
C GLU A 113 13.55 -4.97 -11.01
N ASP A 114 13.24 -4.96 -12.33
CA ASP A 114 13.99 -4.19 -13.32
C ASP A 114 14.03 -2.68 -12.97
N ILE A 115 12.92 -2.13 -12.46
CA ILE A 115 12.88 -0.73 -12.00
C ILE A 115 13.86 -0.53 -10.84
N TYR A 116 13.80 -1.36 -9.80
CA TYR A 116 14.69 -1.23 -8.65
C TYR A 116 16.15 -1.45 -9.02
N GLN A 117 16.47 -2.48 -9.81
CA GLN A 117 17.82 -2.83 -10.22
C GLN A 117 18.43 -1.77 -11.15
N ASP A 118 17.71 -1.42 -12.22
CA ASP A 118 18.29 -0.70 -13.35
C ASP A 118 18.02 0.80 -13.32
N LYS A 119 16.91 1.23 -12.74
CA LYS A 119 16.50 2.64 -12.76
C LYS A 119 16.76 3.33 -11.43
N LEU A 120 16.31 2.75 -10.35
CA LEU A 120 16.50 3.30 -9.00
C LEU A 120 17.88 2.95 -8.41
N LYS A 121 18.57 1.94 -8.97
CA LYS A 121 19.86 1.42 -8.48
C LYS A 121 19.82 0.93 -7.04
N ASP A 122 18.64 0.53 -6.58
CA ASP A 122 18.44 -0.07 -5.27
C ASP A 122 18.68 -1.59 -5.33
N ARG A 123 19.93 -1.97 -5.15
CA ARG A 123 20.36 -3.38 -5.21
C ARG A 123 19.79 -4.21 -4.05
N MET A 124 19.50 -3.58 -2.91
CA MET A 124 18.95 -4.30 -1.78
C MET A 124 17.51 -4.68 -2.06
N ALA A 125 16.66 -3.73 -2.45
CA ALA A 125 15.28 -3.99 -2.83
C ALA A 125 15.19 -5.01 -3.97
N SER A 126 15.96 -4.83 -5.06
CA SER A 126 16.04 -5.78 -6.18
C SER A 126 16.38 -7.20 -5.69
N SER A 127 17.40 -7.36 -4.84
CA SER A 127 17.78 -8.69 -4.32
C SER A 127 16.72 -9.31 -3.40
N ILE A 128 15.95 -8.49 -2.66
CA ILE A 128 14.82 -8.96 -1.84
C ILE A 128 13.68 -9.42 -2.74
N ILE A 129 13.34 -8.60 -3.75
CA ILE A 129 12.29 -8.93 -4.73
C ILE A 129 12.59 -10.29 -5.38
N MET A 130 13.81 -10.49 -5.87
CA MET A 130 14.18 -11.75 -6.53
C MET A 130 14.22 -12.94 -5.57
N GLN A 131 14.68 -12.76 -4.33
CA GLN A 131 14.69 -13.83 -3.35
C GLN A 131 13.27 -14.24 -2.95
N ALA A 132 12.40 -13.27 -2.68
CA ALA A 132 11.00 -13.51 -2.37
C ALA A 132 10.25 -14.12 -3.58
N ALA A 133 10.49 -13.61 -4.79
CA ALA A 133 9.88 -14.14 -6.00
C ALA A 133 10.30 -15.59 -6.31
N ALA A 134 11.55 -15.97 -6.00
CA ALA A 134 12.01 -17.33 -6.16
C ALA A 134 11.27 -18.33 -5.25
N GLU A 135 10.77 -17.86 -4.12
CA GLU A 135 9.99 -18.66 -3.16
C GLU A 135 8.49 -18.65 -3.52
N SER A 136 7.93 -17.49 -3.88
CA SER A 136 6.50 -17.29 -4.13
C SER A 136 6.07 -17.67 -5.55
N PHE A 137 6.94 -17.56 -6.55
CA PHE A 137 6.66 -17.81 -7.96
C PHE A 137 7.70 -18.76 -8.57
N PRO A 138 7.76 -20.05 -8.16
CA PRO A 138 8.78 -20.99 -8.63
C PRO A 138 8.74 -21.24 -10.16
N GLU A 139 7.62 -20.90 -10.81
CA GLU A 139 7.38 -21.10 -12.24
C GLU A 139 7.87 -19.95 -13.12
N LEU A 140 8.58 -18.96 -12.58
CA LEU A 140 9.19 -17.86 -13.35
C LEU A 140 10.24 -18.41 -14.35
N ALA A 141 9.78 -19.21 -15.29
CA ALA A 141 10.61 -20.02 -16.21
C ALA A 141 11.59 -19.20 -17.05
N ASN A 142 11.22 -17.97 -17.40
CA ASN A 142 12.06 -17.09 -18.23
C ASN A 142 13.20 -16.43 -17.45
N HIS A 143 13.24 -16.59 -16.12
CA HIS A 143 14.24 -16.00 -15.22
C HIS A 143 14.95 -17.05 -14.37
N GLN A 144 14.92 -18.31 -14.78
CA GLN A 144 15.55 -19.43 -14.06
C GLN A 144 17.01 -19.18 -13.70
N GLU A 145 17.78 -18.51 -14.55
CA GLU A 145 19.17 -18.16 -14.26
C GLU A 145 19.29 -17.15 -13.13
N LYS A 146 18.46 -16.08 -13.11
CA LYS A 146 18.44 -15.11 -12.02
C LYS A 146 17.96 -15.77 -10.73
N VAL A 147 16.89 -16.53 -10.77
CA VAL A 147 16.33 -17.28 -9.64
C VAL A 147 17.36 -18.28 -9.10
N ALA A 148 17.96 -19.09 -9.96
CA ALA A 148 19.00 -20.05 -9.58
C ALA A 148 20.23 -19.35 -8.98
N SER A 149 20.64 -18.21 -9.51
CA SER A 149 21.74 -17.41 -8.96
C SER A 149 21.45 -16.95 -7.54
N ILE A 150 20.24 -16.49 -7.27
CA ILE A 150 19.81 -16.08 -5.91
C ILE A 150 19.75 -17.27 -4.96
N GLN A 151 19.14 -18.38 -5.37
CA GLN A 151 19.07 -19.60 -4.57
C GLN A 151 20.45 -20.16 -4.21
N ASN A 152 21.40 -20.06 -5.13
CA ASN A 152 22.78 -20.50 -4.93
C ASN A 152 23.71 -19.44 -4.27
N SER A 153 23.23 -18.23 -4.06
CA SER A 153 24.02 -17.12 -3.54
C SER A 153 24.42 -17.27 -2.05
N GLY A 154 23.77 -18.19 -1.33
CA GLY A 154 23.96 -18.35 0.11
C GLY A 154 23.47 -17.17 0.95
N LEU A 155 22.60 -16.31 0.39
CA LEU A 155 21.97 -15.22 1.13
C LEU A 155 21.15 -15.78 2.30
N ALA A 156 21.23 -15.10 3.44
CA ALA A 156 20.33 -15.38 4.55
C ALA A 156 18.86 -15.11 4.15
N PRO A 157 17.87 -15.76 4.80
CA PRO A 157 16.45 -15.45 4.61
C PRO A 157 16.17 -13.96 4.69
N VAL A 158 15.23 -13.47 3.87
CA VAL A 158 14.94 -12.03 3.74
C VAL A 158 14.70 -11.37 5.09
N ALA A 159 13.90 -11.98 5.95
CA ALA A 159 13.61 -11.44 7.27
C ALA A 159 14.87 -11.28 8.15
N GLN A 160 15.80 -12.23 8.10
CA GLN A 160 17.08 -12.10 8.83
C GLN A 160 17.95 -10.96 8.27
N ARG A 161 17.94 -10.76 6.95
CA ARG A 161 18.63 -9.65 6.30
C ARG A 161 18.04 -8.31 6.72
N LEU A 162 16.71 -8.20 6.75
CA LEU A 162 16.00 -7.02 7.21
C LEU A 162 16.25 -6.73 8.69
N ASP A 163 16.23 -7.75 9.54
CA ASP A 163 16.62 -7.60 10.95
C ASP A 163 18.07 -7.11 11.13
N ALA A 164 18.98 -7.54 10.28
CA ALA A 164 20.35 -7.05 10.31
C ALA A 164 20.44 -5.57 9.93
N VAL A 165 19.66 -5.12 8.94
CA VAL A 165 19.56 -3.70 8.56
C VAL A 165 18.93 -2.90 9.70
N ALA A 166 17.84 -3.39 10.30
CA ALA A 166 17.19 -2.75 11.44
C ALA A 166 18.15 -2.52 12.61
N ARG A 167 18.91 -3.54 13.01
CA ARG A 167 19.94 -3.39 14.05
C ARG A 167 21.04 -2.39 13.69
N ALA A 168 21.36 -2.29 12.42
CA ALA A 168 22.41 -1.40 11.93
C ALA A 168 21.94 0.04 11.69
N MET A 169 20.64 0.34 11.86
CA MET A 169 20.13 1.71 11.77
C MET A 169 20.68 2.63 12.89
N TYR A 170 21.10 2.05 14.01
CA TYR A 170 21.69 2.78 15.13
C TYR A 170 23.15 2.33 15.30
N PRO A 171 24.08 2.89 14.51
CA PRO A 171 25.46 2.41 14.43
C PRO A 171 26.28 2.71 15.69
N ASP A 172 25.84 3.64 16.53
CA ASP A 172 26.53 4.07 17.74
C ASP A 172 25.57 4.33 18.91
N THR A 173 26.13 4.69 20.06
CA THR A 173 25.36 4.99 21.29
C THR A 173 24.77 6.39 21.32
N THR A 174 24.91 7.19 20.28
CA THR A 174 24.39 8.57 20.23
C THR A 174 22.88 8.62 19.96
N GLY A 175 22.27 7.50 19.62
CA GLY A 175 20.86 7.40 19.28
C GLY A 175 20.50 8.03 17.92
N ARG A 176 21.49 8.41 17.11
CA ARG A 176 21.26 8.93 15.76
C ARG A 176 20.94 7.78 14.81
N ILE A 177 19.82 7.92 14.10
CA ILE A 177 19.45 6.95 13.08
C ILE A 177 20.23 7.20 11.78
N ASP A 178 20.73 6.12 11.17
CA ASP A 178 21.26 6.14 9.80
C ASP A 178 20.08 6.16 8.82
N LEU A 179 19.80 7.32 8.23
CA LEU A 179 18.68 7.53 7.33
C LEU A 179 18.72 6.63 6.09
N ARG A 180 19.91 6.30 5.60
CA ARG A 180 20.03 5.39 4.46
C ARG A 180 19.55 3.99 4.84
N ARG A 181 20.03 3.46 5.95
CA ARG A 181 19.63 2.13 6.44
C ARG A 181 18.17 2.08 6.84
N ALA A 182 17.65 3.18 7.40
CA ALA A 182 16.23 3.29 7.68
C ALA A 182 15.38 3.20 6.38
N ASN A 183 15.76 3.92 5.34
CA ASN A 183 15.09 3.83 4.04
C ASN A 183 15.27 2.44 3.40
N ASP A 184 16.47 1.85 3.46
CA ASP A 184 16.71 0.48 3.00
C ASP A 184 15.79 -0.52 3.72
N PHE A 185 15.58 -0.36 5.03
CA PHE A 185 14.69 -1.21 5.81
C PHE A 185 13.22 -1.01 5.42
N ILE A 186 12.75 0.24 5.35
CA ILE A 186 11.36 0.57 4.97
C ILE A 186 11.05 0.00 3.58
N THR A 187 11.91 0.25 2.60
CA THR A 187 11.73 -0.25 1.23
C THR A 187 11.79 -1.78 1.20
N GLY A 188 12.79 -2.37 1.85
CA GLY A 188 12.97 -3.82 1.88
C GLY A 188 11.81 -4.56 2.52
N ALA A 189 11.29 -4.06 3.66
CA ALA A 189 10.11 -4.63 4.32
C ALA A 189 8.86 -4.50 3.44
N SER A 190 8.67 -3.33 2.78
CA SER A 190 7.54 -3.10 1.87
C SER A 190 7.56 -4.05 0.67
N VAL A 191 8.69 -4.19 -0.02
CA VAL A 191 8.76 -5.09 -1.19
C VAL A 191 8.68 -6.57 -0.79
N TYR A 192 9.20 -6.94 0.39
CA TYR A 192 9.05 -8.30 0.89
C TYR A 192 7.59 -8.63 1.19
N ALA A 193 6.88 -7.76 1.93
CA ALA A 193 5.47 -7.92 2.21
C ALA A 193 4.62 -7.99 0.93
N LEU A 194 5.00 -7.23 -0.11
CA LEU A 194 4.31 -7.21 -1.39
C LEU A 194 4.41 -8.55 -2.13
N ILE A 195 5.55 -9.24 -2.05
CA ILE A 195 5.84 -10.43 -2.86
C ILE A 195 5.60 -11.73 -2.08
N SER A 196 5.71 -11.69 -0.76
CA SER A 196 5.45 -12.83 0.13
C SER A 196 4.46 -12.43 1.23
N PRO A 197 3.20 -12.06 0.87
CA PRO A 197 2.24 -11.53 1.84
C PRO A 197 1.90 -12.50 2.96
N ASP A 198 1.95 -13.82 2.70
CA ASP A 198 1.64 -14.87 3.68
C ASP A 198 2.81 -15.21 4.61
N GLY A 199 3.92 -14.49 4.52
CA GLY A 199 5.10 -14.75 5.36
C GLY A 199 4.83 -14.44 6.84
N ASP A 200 5.06 -15.38 7.74
CA ASP A 200 4.80 -15.25 9.20
C ASP A 200 5.37 -13.98 9.83
N GLN A 201 6.47 -13.44 9.29
CA GLN A 201 7.14 -12.25 9.82
C GLN A 201 6.71 -10.94 9.15
N VAL A 202 5.87 -11.01 8.11
CA VAL A 202 5.46 -9.83 7.35
C VAL A 202 4.73 -8.80 8.19
N PRO A 203 3.74 -9.16 9.04
CA PRO A 203 3.06 -8.16 9.87
C PRO A 203 4.00 -7.41 10.81
N GLU A 204 4.93 -8.12 11.45
CA GLU A 204 5.93 -7.52 12.33
C GLU A 204 6.90 -6.61 11.57
N LEU A 205 7.29 -6.99 10.35
CA LEU A 205 8.17 -6.18 9.50
C LEU A 205 7.46 -4.90 9.01
N LEU A 206 6.18 -4.98 8.63
CA LEU A 206 5.38 -3.82 8.26
C LEU A 206 5.19 -2.86 9.44
N TYR A 207 4.88 -3.38 10.62
CA TYR A 207 4.78 -2.58 11.83
C TYR A 207 6.08 -1.82 12.12
N LYS A 208 7.22 -2.51 12.15
CA LYS A 208 8.54 -1.90 12.35
C LYS A 208 8.91 -0.91 11.24
N ALA A 209 8.53 -1.18 10.01
CA ALA A 209 8.75 -0.26 8.90
C ALA A 209 7.94 1.02 9.05
N ALA A 210 6.68 0.94 9.54
CA ALA A 210 5.85 2.10 9.84
C ALA A 210 6.45 2.95 10.97
N GLU A 211 6.90 2.34 12.07
CA GLU A 211 7.58 3.04 13.16
C GLU A 211 8.89 3.69 12.69
N THR A 212 9.65 2.98 11.85
CA THR A 212 10.88 3.52 11.26
C THR A 212 10.56 4.72 10.35
N ALA A 213 9.55 4.60 9.50
CA ALA A 213 9.10 5.68 8.62
C ALA A 213 8.68 6.92 9.44
N ARG A 214 7.95 6.72 10.55
CA ARG A 214 7.59 7.80 11.46
C ARG A 214 8.83 8.45 12.09
N THR A 215 9.78 7.65 12.54
CA THR A 215 11.04 8.14 13.14
C THR A 215 11.84 9.02 12.18
N VAL A 216 11.85 8.69 10.88
CA VAL A 216 12.52 9.50 9.86
C VAL A 216 11.60 10.57 9.24
N GLN A 217 10.43 10.80 9.84
CA GLN A 217 9.43 11.80 9.43
C GLN A 217 8.85 11.58 8.02
N ALA A 218 8.85 10.34 7.53
CA ALA A 218 8.20 9.95 6.29
C ALA A 218 6.71 9.63 6.55
N PHE A 219 5.96 10.61 7.07
CA PHE A 219 4.63 10.42 7.66
C PHE A 219 3.60 9.86 6.68
N THR A 220 3.62 10.24 5.40
CA THR A 220 2.75 9.64 4.38
C THR A 220 3.00 8.14 4.27
N LYS A 221 4.27 7.73 4.24
CA LYS A 221 4.65 6.31 4.19
C LYS A 221 4.28 5.58 5.49
N THR A 222 4.35 6.26 6.63
CA THR A 222 3.90 5.74 7.92
C THR A 222 2.41 5.34 7.84
N ILE A 223 1.56 6.26 7.36
CA ILE A 223 0.12 6.00 7.22
C ILE A 223 -0.14 4.84 6.26
N GLU A 224 0.49 4.83 5.08
CA GLU A 224 0.36 3.72 4.11
C GLU A 224 0.71 2.35 4.72
N LEU A 225 1.77 2.28 5.51
CA LEU A 225 2.23 1.02 6.12
C LEU A 225 1.30 0.56 7.25
N TYR A 226 0.77 1.49 8.06
CA TYR A 226 -0.24 1.15 9.06
C TYR A 226 -1.55 0.72 8.40
N ASP A 227 -2.02 1.42 7.34
CA ASP A 227 -3.19 1.00 6.57
C ASP A 227 -3.01 -0.41 6.03
N TRP A 228 -1.88 -0.67 5.39
CA TRP A 228 -1.59 -1.99 4.86
C TRP A 228 -1.60 -3.08 5.95
N LEU A 229 -0.99 -2.82 7.11
CA LEU A 229 -0.99 -3.75 8.23
C LEU A 229 -2.40 -4.01 8.77
N ILE A 230 -3.18 -2.95 9.02
CA ILE A 230 -4.52 -3.04 9.58
C ILE A 230 -5.48 -3.77 8.64
N ASP A 231 -5.44 -3.45 7.34
CA ASP A 231 -6.37 -3.98 6.36
C ASP A 231 -6.08 -5.45 5.98
N HIS A 232 -4.80 -5.86 5.92
CA HIS A 232 -4.43 -7.18 5.42
C HIS A 232 -4.05 -8.17 6.53
N TYR A 233 -3.75 -7.70 7.74
CA TYR A 233 -3.34 -8.55 8.88
C TYR A 233 -4.13 -8.20 10.15
N PRO A 234 -5.49 -8.21 10.10
CA PRO A 234 -6.33 -7.74 11.21
C PRO A 234 -6.15 -8.53 12.51
N ASP A 235 -5.69 -9.79 12.41
CA ASP A 235 -5.46 -10.67 13.56
C ASP A 235 -4.07 -10.49 14.20
N PHE A 236 -3.22 -9.61 13.66
CA PHE A 236 -1.90 -9.37 14.22
C PHE A 236 -1.99 -8.63 15.56
N GLU A 237 -1.29 -9.12 16.59
CA GLU A 237 -1.40 -8.65 17.98
C GLU A 237 -1.17 -7.14 18.17
N LYS A 238 -0.44 -6.48 17.26
CA LYS A 238 -0.13 -5.04 17.34
C LYS A 238 -1.04 -4.17 16.48
N VAL A 239 -2.12 -4.72 15.89
CA VAL A 239 -3.08 -3.92 15.13
C VAL A 239 -3.72 -2.81 15.98
N PRO A 240 -4.13 -3.04 17.24
CA PRO A 240 -4.62 -1.95 18.08
C PRO A 240 -3.59 -0.83 18.25
N GLN A 241 -2.34 -1.18 18.53
CA GLN A 241 -1.26 -0.21 18.66
C GLN A 241 -0.98 0.53 17.33
N ALA A 242 -0.99 -0.18 16.19
CA ALA A 242 -0.81 0.43 14.88
C ALA A 242 -1.91 1.43 14.56
N MET A 243 -3.16 1.11 14.89
CA MET A 243 -4.32 1.97 14.71
C MET A 243 -4.23 3.24 15.57
N PHE A 244 -3.88 3.09 16.86
CA PHE A 244 -3.63 4.22 17.75
C PHE A 244 -2.51 5.13 17.21
N LEU A 245 -1.36 4.56 16.82
CA LEU A 245 -0.22 5.32 16.30
C LEU A 245 -0.51 5.97 14.94
N LYS A 246 -1.37 5.37 14.11
CA LYS A 246 -1.89 6.01 12.89
C LYS A 246 -2.68 7.27 13.25
N GLY A 247 -3.64 7.18 14.17
CA GLY A 247 -4.41 8.32 14.67
C GLY A 247 -3.50 9.41 15.22
N PHE A 248 -2.51 9.04 16.05
CA PHE A 248 -1.54 9.98 16.62
C PHE A 248 -0.69 10.68 15.54
N THR A 249 -0.26 9.95 14.51
CA THR A 249 0.50 10.52 13.38
C THR A 249 -0.35 11.51 12.58
N LEU A 250 -1.63 11.18 12.34
CA LEU A 250 -2.58 12.07 11.66
C LEU A 250 -2.83 13.37 12.44
N ASP A 251 -3.00 13.27 13.75
CA ASP A 251 -3.24 14.41 14.64
C ASP A 251 -1.98 15.25 14.82
N ASN A 252 -0.94 14.65 15.39
CA ASN A 252 0.23 15.38 15.90
C ASN A 252 1.20 15.77 14.78
N ASP A 253 1.48 14.84 13.86
CA ASP A 253 2.54 15.01 12.86
C ASP A 253 2.00 15.64 11.55
N LEU A 254 0.78 15.29 11.12
CA LEU A 254 0.19 15.74 9.85
C LEU A 254 -0.89 16.81 10.01
N ARG A 255 -1.44 17.01 11.21
CA ARG A 255 -2.55 17.94 11.52
C ARG A 255 -3.81 17.67 10.66
N ARG A 256 -4.05 16.41 10.32
CA ARG A 256 -5.22 15.92 9.58
C ARG A 256 -6.32 15.53 10.57
N LEU A 257 -6.88 16.53 11.25
CA LEU A 257 -7.69 16.36 12.44
C LEU A 257 -8.96 15.54 12.24
N GLU A 258 -9.67 15.70 11.11
CA GLU A 258 -10.89 14.94 10.84
C GLU A 258 -10.60 13.45 10.62
N GLU A 259 -9.49 13.14 9.99
CA GLU A 259 -9.07 11.76 9.79
C GLU A 259 -8.57 11.13 11.10
N ALA A 260 -7.82 11.89 11.91
CA ALA A 260 -7.42 11.47 13.24
C ALA A 260 -8.64 11.16 14.12
N ARG A 261 -9.67 12.02 14.08
CA ARG A 261 -10.94 11.82 14.79
C ARG A 261 -11.58 10.49 14.42
N ALA A 262 -11.73 10.24 13.13
CA ALA A 262 -12.35 9.00 12.65
C ALA A 262 -11.57 7.76 13.12
N ILE A 263 -10.23 7.81 13.09
CA ILE A 263 -9.38 6.69 13.56
C ILE A 263 -9.50 6.48 15.07
N TYR A 264 -9.51 7.55 15.89
CA TYR A 264 -9.67 7.40 17.33
C TYR A 264 -11.05 6.88 17.71
N GLU A 265 -12.11 7.35 17.05
CA GLU A 265 -13.49 6.87 17.26
C GLU A 265 -13.62 5.38 16.91
N ASP A 266 -13.07 4.95 15.77
CA ASP A 266 -13.08 3.56 15.34
C ASP A 266 -12.21 2.67 16.26
N PHE A 267 -11.04 3.17 16.69
CA PHE A 267 -10.20 2.48 17.68
C PHE A 267 -10.97 2.24 18.99
N LEU A 268 -11.63 3.26 19.53
CA LEU A 268 -12.39 3.14 20.77
C LEU A 268 -13.62 2.26 20.65
N ALA A 269 -14.24 2.20 19.47
CA ALA A 269 -15.35 1.30 19.18
C ALA A 269 -14.90 -0.16 19.10
N THR A 270 -13.73 -0.42 18.50
CA THR A 270 -13.21 -1.76 18.25
C THR A 270 -12.42 -2.30 19.45
N TYR A 271 -11.63 -1.46 20.11
CA TYR A 271 -10.71 -1.82 21.20
C TYR A 271 -10.94 -1.03 22.49
N PRO A 272 -12.17 -1.01 23.07
CA PRO A 272 -12.52 -0.13 24.21
C PRO A 272 -11.79 -0.43 25.51
N GLN A 273 -11.13 -1.58 25.62
CA GLN A 273 -10.40 -2.04 26.81
C GLN A 273 -8.89 -2.20 26.56
N ASP A 274 -8.39 -1.73 25.42
CA ASP A 274 -6.95 -1.75 25.09
C ASP A 274 -6.19 -0.77 26.00
N ASP A 275 -4.92 -1.02 26.21
CA ASP A 275 -4.04 -0.19 27.04
C ASP A 275 -3.98 1.28 26.56
N PHE A 276 -4.17 1.52 25.25
CA PHE A 276 -4.22 2.87 24.66
C PHE A 276 -5.61 3.52 24.66
N ALA A 277 -6.65 2.86 25.21
CA ALA A 277 -8.02 3.38 25.14
C ALA A 277 -8.21 4.71 25.91
N ASP A 278 -7.57 4.87 27.05
CA ASP A 278 -7.64 6.10 27.83
C ASP A 278 -6.88 7.25 27.13
N ASP A 279 -5.70 6.94 26.55
CA ASP A 279 -4.94 7.91 25.77
C ASP A 279 -5.71 8.35 24.52
N ALA A 280 -6.37 7.41 23.82
CA ALA A 280 -7.18 7.72 22.64
C ALA A 280 -8.38 8.61 23.00
N ARG A 281 -9.07 8.38 24.12
CA ARG A 281 -10.15 9.27 24.61
C ARG A 281 -9.63 10.66 24.92
N PHE A 282 -8.51 10.73 25.62
CA PHE A 282 -7.88 12.01 25.96
C PHE A 282 -7.50 12.81 24.70
N LEU A 283 -6.87 12.16 23.72
CA LEU A 283 -6.49 12.80 22.46
C LEU A 283 -7.72 13.24 21.66
N LEU A 284 -8.75 12.42 21.59
CA LEU A 284 -10.01 12.74 20.91
C LEU A 284 -10.72 13.95 21.54
N ASP A 285 -10.80 14.02 22.87
CA ASP A 285 -11.43 15.12 23.61
C ASP A 285 -10.65 16.44 23.48
N ASN A 286 -9.36 16.36 23.21
CA ASN A 286 -8.47 17.51 23.08
C ASN A 286 -8.03 17.77 21.64
N LEU A 287 -8.61 17.07 20.68
CA LEU A 287 -8.24 17.14 19.28
C LEU A 287 -8.31 18.58 18.73
N GLY A 288 -7.17 19.05 18.22
CA GLY A 288 -7.03 20.40 17.66
C GLY A 288 -6.81 21.52 18.66
N LYS A 289 -6.86 21.24 19.97
CA LYS A 289 -6.50 22.22 21.01
C LYS A 289 -4.98 22.43 21.06
N THR A 290 -4.58 23.61 21.52
CA THR A 290 -3.17 23.88 21.86
C THR A 290 -2.82 23.35 23.27
N ASP A 291 -1.52 23.19 23.54
CA ASP A 291 -1.05 22.77 24.87
C ASP A 291 -1.54 23.73 25.98
N GLU A 292 -1.59 25.03 25.70
CA GLU A 292 -2.09 26.06 26.62
C GLU A 292 -3.58 25.88 26.89
N GLU A 293 -4.41 25.56 25.89
CA GLU A 293 -5.85 25.33 26.06
C GLU A 293 -6.10 24.04 26.86
N ILE A 294 -5.29 23.00 26.64
CA ILE A 294 -5.35 21.75 27.39
C ILE A 294 -5.00 22.00 28.86
N ILE A 295 -3.89 22.70 29.15
CA ILE A 295 -3.47 23.05 30.52
C ILE A 295 -4.55 23.89 31.23
N GLN A 296 -5.10 24.91 30.57
CA GLN A 296 -6.16 25.75 31.14
C GLN A 296 -7.43 24.95 31.49
N SER A 297 -7.76 23.90 30.72
CA SER A 297 -8.91 23.03 31.00
C SER A 297 -8.74 22.25 32.31
N PHE A 298 -7.52 21.87 32.68
CA PHE A 298 -7.23 21.21 33.96
C PHE A 298 -7.29 22.17 35.14
N ASP A 299 -6.77 23.42 35.00
CA ASP A 299 -6.80 24.43 36.05
C ASP A 299 -8.24 24.87 36.35
N GLY A 300 -9.11 24.99 35.35
CA GLY A 300 -10.51 25.32 35.51
C GLY A 300 -11.30 24.27 36.30
N THR A 301 -10.99 22.98 36.11
CA THR A 301 -11.67 21.86 36.79
C THR A 301 -11.28 21.77 38.27
N GLN A 302 -10.09 22.24 38.66
CA GLN A 302 -9.67 22.27 40.08
C GLN A 302 -10.24 23.47 40.85
N ALA A 303 -10.70 24.51 40.18
CA ALA A 303 -11.28 25.70 40.82
C ALA A 303 -12.77 25.53 41.15
N GLU A 304 -13.44 24.48 40.66
CA GLU A 304 -14.86 24.17 40.88
C GLU A 304 -15.09 23.05 41.93
N GLN A 305 -14.05 22.49 42.56
CA GLN A 305 -14.12 21.52 43.64
C GLN A 305 -13.73 22.16 44.99
#